data_975f95e9a2c7accbde803562faec302e
#
_entry.id   975f95e9a2c7accbde803562faec302e
#
_cell.length_a   1.000
_cell.length_b   1.000
_cell.length_c   1.000
_cell.angle_alpha   90.00
_cell.angle_beta   90.00
_cell.angle_gamma   90.00
#
_symmetry.space_group_name_H-M   'P 1'
#
loop_
_entity.id
_entity.type
_entity.pdbx_description
1 polymer ?
#
loop_
_entity_poly.entity_id
_entity_poly.type
_entity_poly.pdbx_seq_one_letter_code
_entity_poly.pdbx_strand_id
1 'polypeptide(L)'
;MMILAMMMVMTISARSAMPLGSSKNAMSYNAAKNEALFLSDKMAYELNLTAAQYEAVYEINLDYLMSLNGHGDVFGIWWDRRNADLRFVLTPWQYDKYVALNHFYRPVAWKAGGWTFAVYAHYNRGHFYNAHPKVFVTYKGGNNRRDVRFYADRKVTKPAVHHANNVPAKVNKSSNGSTWRNIGNTSRPATTTKPNGHSNGNRQIAMNTNNNRSGSGHFGGRR
;
A
#
# COMPACT_ATOMS: atom_id res chain seq x y z
N MET A 1 -25.43 62.57 32.79
CA MET A 1 -25.09 61.72 31.67
C MET A 1 -23.77 61.06 31.97
N MET A 2 -23.83 59.79 32.45
CA MET A 2 -22.65 59.00 32.76
C MET A 2 -22.40 58.05 31.62
N ILE A 3 -21.28 58.18 30.93
CA ILE A 3 -20.84 57.29 29.84
C ILE A 3 -20.00 56.19 30.51
N LEU A 4 -20.54 54.97 30.58
CA LEU A 4 -19.86 53.79 31.07
C LEU A 4 -19.01 53.19 29.96
N ALA A 5 -17.70 53.40 30.00
CA ALA A 5 -16.76 52.78 29.06
C ALA A 5 -16.51 51.31 29.50
N MET A 6 -17.06 50.39 28.70
CA MET A 6 -16.85 48.94 28.91
C MET A 6 -15.54 48.53 28.24
N MET A 7 -14.48 48.37 29.08
CA MET A 7 -13.20 47.80 28.63
C MET A 7 -13.35 46.30 28.44
N MET A 8 -13.31 45.89 27.16
CA MET A 8 -13.25 44.48 26.76
C MET A 8 -11.80 44.00 26.93
N VAL A 9 -11.55 43.26 27.98
CA VAL A 9 -10.25 42.58 28.17
C VAL A 9 -10.19 41.35 27.30
N MET A 10 -9.47 41.45 26.18
CA MET A 10 -9.13 40.27 25.36
C MET A 10 -8.06 39.47 26.08
N THR A 11 -8.44 38.35 26.68
CA THR A 11 -7.49 37.35 27.18
C THR A 11 -6.90 36.61 25.97
N ILE A 12 -5.67 36.97 25.62
CA ILE A 12 -4.85 36.21 24.66
C ILE A 12 -4.44 34.95 25.40
N SER A 13 -5.14 33.83 25.13
CA SER A 13 -4.67 32.52 25.55
C SER A 13 -3.40 32.17 24.77
N ALA A 14 -2.26 32.42 25.39
CA ALA A 14 -0.98 31.91 24.91
C ALA A 14 -1.06 30.37 24.94
N ARG A 15 -1.24 29.77 23.75
CA ARG A 15 -1.01 28.33 23.57
C ARG A 15 0.47 28.10 23.89
N SER A 16 0.74 27.55 25.04
CA SER A 16 2.05 27.04 25.40
C SER A 16 2.47 26.04 24.35
N ALA A 17 3.46 26.42 23.53
CA ALA A 17 4.17 25.48 22.67
C ALA A 17 4.81 24.46 23.62
N MET A 18 4.28 23.25 23.66
CA MET A 18 4.93 22.16 24.39
C MET A 18 6.32 21.98 23.79
N PRO A 19 7.39 21.97 24.62
CA PRO A 19 8.71 21.65 24.11
C PRO A 19 8.62 20.24 23.48
N LEU A 20 9.08 20.10 22.24
CA LEU A 20 9.32 18.80 21.62
C LEU A 20 10.43 18.11 22.43
N GLY A 21 10.05 17.48 23.54
CA GLY A 21 10.92 16.55 24.23
C GLY A 21 11.23 15.42 23.25
N SER A 22 12.47 15.38 22.76
CA SER A 22 12.95 14.27 21.93
C SER A 22 12.76 12.99 22.75
N SER A 23 11.70 12.26 22.46
CA SER A 23 11.48 10.95 23.07
C SER A 23 12.68 10.08 22.70
N LYS A 24 13.25 9.37 23.68
CA LYS A 24 14.40 8.47 23.47
C LYS A 24 14.15 7.43 22.36
N ASN A 25 12.89 7.21 22.03
CA ASN A 25 12.45 6.23 21.04
C ASN A 25 12.01 6.86 19.70
N ALA A 26 12.03 8.21 19.59
CA ALA A 26 11.69 8.87 18.34
C ALA A 26 12.68 8.48 17.23
N MET A 27 12.15 8.28 16.04
CA MET A 27 13.01 8.04 14.87
C MET A 27 13.74 9.33 14.49
N SER A 28 15.06 9.24 14.22
CA SER A 28 15.79 10.41 13.73
C SER A 28 15.27 10.83 12.36
N TYR A 29 15.36 12.12 12.03
CA TYR A 29 14.94 12.63 10.72
C TYR A 29 15.58 11.87 9.55
N ASN A 30 16.89 11.59 9.62
CA ASN A 30 17.59 10.89 8.55
C ASN A 30 17.11 9.43 8.42
N ALA A 31 16.85 8.75 9.52
CA ALA A 31 16.28 7.40 9.50
C ALA A 31 14.87 7.43 8.90
N ALA A 32 13.99 8.31 9.39
CA ALA A 32 12.63 8.46 8.86
C ALA A 32 12.64 8.80 7.35
N LYS A 33 13.54 9.67 6.93
CA LYS A 33 13.72 10.10 5.53
C LYS A 33 14.06 8.92 4.61
N ASN A 34 15.02 8.09 5.01
CA ASN A 34 15.46 6.95 4.22
C ASN A 34 14.42 5.83 4.20
N GLU A 35 13.79 5.55 5.34
CA GLU A 35 12.72 4.54 5.43
C GLU A 35 11.46 4.98 4.68
N ALA A 36 11.09 6.26 4.72
CA ALA A 36 10.00 6.80 3.93
C ALA A 36 10.28 6.68 2.43
N LEU A 37 11.51 6.95 1.99
CA LEU A 37 11.90 6.79 0.59
C LEU A 37 11.77 5.34 0.15
N PHE A 38 12.33 4.41 0.92
CA PHE A 38 12.28 2.99 0.58
C PHE A 38 10.84 2.46 0.52
N LEU A 39 10.03 2.78 1.54
CA LEU A 39 8.62 2.40 1.60
C LEU A 39 7.84 2.96 0.40
N SER A 40 8.03 4.24 0.10
CA SER A 40 7.30 4.91 -0.99
C SER A 40 7.72 4.42 -2.37
N ASP A 41 8.98 4.07 -2.58
CA ASP A 41 9.46 3.45 -3.81
C ASP A 41 8.77 2.10 -4.07
N LYS A 42 8.64 1.26 -3.03
CA LYS A 42 7.94 -0.02 -3.17
C LYS A 42 6.45 0.16 -3.42
N MET A 43 5.84 1.15 -2.75
CA MET A 43 4.44 1.52 -3.03
C MET A 43 4.29 2.04 -4.46
N ALA A 44 5.20 2.87 -4.96
CA ALA A 44 5.17 3.38 -6.34
C ALA A 44 5.23 2.25 -7.35
N TYR A 45 6.12 1.30 -7.16
CA TYR A 45 6.25 0.13 -8.01
C TYR A 45 5.00 -0.77 -7.96
N GLU A 46 4.55 -1.15 -6.77
CA GLU A 46 3.43 -2.08 -6.61
C GLU A 46 2.07 -1.50 -7.01
N LEU A 47 1.85 -0.23 -6.69
CA LEU A 47 0.58 0.45 -6.95
C LEU A 47 0.57 1.17 -8.30
N ASN A 48 1.66 1.12 -9.06
CA ASN A 48 1.82 1.84 -10.32
C ASN A 48 1.48 3.33 -10.17
N LEU A 49 2.17 4.00 -9.25
CA LEU A 49 1.93 5.42 -8.96
C LEU A 49 2.49 6.31 -10.07
N THR A 50 1.78 7.40 -10.35
CA THR A 50 2.36 8.50 -11.13
C THR A 50 3.46 9.20 -10.33
N ALA A 51 4.32 9.98 -11.01
CA ALA A 51 5.36 10.76 -10.33
C ALA A 51 4.77 11.69 -9.26
N ALA A 52 3.64 12.36 -9.56
CA ALA A 52 2.97 13.24 -8.61
C ALA A 52 2.40 12.48 -7.39
N GLN A 53 1.86 11.27 -7.62
CA GLN A 53 1.43 10.41 -6.51
C GLN A 53 2.62 9.93 -5.68
N TYR A 54 3.73 9.54 -6.31
CA TYR A 54 4.94 9.10 -5.60
C TYR A 54 5.51 10.20 -4.70
N GLU A 55 5.56 11.45 -5.18
CA GLU A 55 5.97 12.61 -4.37
C GLU A 55 5.06 12.77 -3.14
N ALA A 56 3.74 12.77 -3.34
CA ALA A 56 2.78 12.91 -2.23
C ALA A 56 2.85 11.73 -1.24
N VAL A 57 2.99 10.50 -1.74
CA VAL A 57 3.12 9.30 -0.90
C VAL A 57 4.41 9.36 -0.08
N TYR A 58 5.51 9.86 -0.64
CA TYR A 58 6.74 10.08 0.12
C TYR A 58 6.55 11.09 1.25
N GLU A 59 5.94 12.25 0.98
CA GLU A 59 5.63 13.26 1.99
C GLU A 59 4.79 12.67 3.14
N ILE A 60 3.72 11.94 2.79
CA ILE A 60 2.81 11.31 3.76
C ILE A 60 3.53 10.27 4.61
N ASN A 61 4.37 9.43 4.01
CA ASN A 61 5.13 8.41 4.73
C ASN A 61 6.19 9.04 5.64
N LEU A 62 6.89 10.09 5.19
CA LEU A 62 7.87 10.80 6.01
C LEU A 62 7.20 11.42 7.24
N ASP A 63 6.08 12.10 7.06
CA ASP A 63 5.32 12.72 8.16
C ASP A 63 4.87 11.70 9.18
N TYR A 64 4.38 10.55 8.72
CA TYR A 64 3.99 9.46 9.62
C TYR A 64 5.18 8.96 10.43
N LEU A 65 6.30 8.63 9.77
CA LEU A 65 7.48 8.09 10.46
C LEU A 65 8.11 9.08 11.44
N MET A 66 8.11 10.37 11.10
CA MET A 66 8.58 11.43 12.00
C MET A 66 7.66 11.67 13.20
N SER A 67 6.43 11.23 13.14
CA SER A 67 5.45 11.39 14.23
C SER A 67 5.48 10.24 15.24
N LEU A 68 6.28 9.19 14.99
CA LEU A 68 6.41 8.03 15.86
C LEU A 68 7.40 8.33 17.00
N ASN A 69 6.89 8.42 18.23
CA ASN A 69 7.69 8.64 19.44
C ASN A 69 7.82 7.40 20.31
N GLY A 70 6.99 6.39 20.07
CA GLY A 70 7.00 5.14 20.82
C GLY A 70 6.02 4.10 20.29
N HIS A 71 6.00 2.97 20.95
CA HIS A 71 5.15 1.81 20.58
C HIS A 71 3.67 2.20 20.40
N GLY A 72 3.13 3.06 21.27
CA GLY A 72 1.71 3.47 21.23
C GLY A 72 1.32 4.28 19.99
N ASP A 73 2.28 4.86 19.28
CA ASP A 73 2.00 5.73 18.13
C ASP A 73 1.84 4.96 16.81
N VAL A 74 2.23 3.67 16.79
CA VAL A 74 2.30 2.87 15.55
C VAL A 74 0.94 2.79 14.84
N PHE A 75 -0.15 2.64 15.58
CA PHE A 75 -1.52 2.59 15.08
C PHE A 75 -2.41 3.67 15.71
N GLY A 76 -1.81 4.81 16.08
CA GLY A 76 -2.49 5.97 16.64
C GLY A 76 -2.96 6.95 15.57
N ILE A 77 -3.23 8.18 16.02
CA ILE A 77 -3.80 9.27 15.20
C ILE A 77 -2.99 9.55 13.93
N TRP A 78 -1.66 9.35 13.95
CA TRP A 78 -0.81 9.60 12.80
C TRP A 78 -0.91 8.50 11.74
N TRP A 79 -1.20 7.27 12.16
CA TRP A 79 -1.52 6.19 11.23
C TRP A 79 -2.89 6.41 10.57
N ASP A 80 -3.89 6.83 11.33
CA ASP A 80 -5.21 7.19 10.79
C ASP A 80 -5.09 8.34 9.80
N ARG A 81 -4.32 9.39 10.17
CA ARG A 81 -4.05 10.52 9.29
C ARG A 81 -3.35 10.09 7.99
N ARG A 82 -2.31 9.25 8.09
CA ARG A 82 -1.63 8.70 6.93
C ARG A 82 -2.59 7.99 5.97
N ASN A 83 -3.48 7.16 6.51
CA ASN A 83 -4.45 6.42 5.71
C ASN A 83 -5.47 7.35 5.04
N ALA A 84 -5.95 8.37 5.75
CA ALA A 84 -6.84 9.39 5.19
C ALA A 84 -6.18 10.18 4.06
N ASP A 85 -4.94 10.62 4.25
CA ASP A 85 -4.17 11.36 3.26
C ASP A 85 -3.89 10.51 2.00
N LEU A 86 -3.50 9.24 2.19
CA LEU A 86 -3.31 8.29 1.09
C LEU A 86 -4.60 8.05 0.30
N ARG A 87 -5.77 8.04 0.96
CA ARG A 87 -7.06 7.90 0.27
C ARG A 87 -7.35 9.07 -0.68
N PHE A 88 -6.90 10.27 -0.37
CA PHE A 88 -7.03 11.41 -1.28
C PHE A 88 -6.07 11.34 -2.47
N VAL A 89 -4.87 10.83 -2.26
CA VAL A 89 -3.81 10.75 -3.28
C VAL A 89 -4.01 9.57 -4.24
N LEU A 90 -4.42 8.42 -3.73
CA LEU A 90 -4.58 7.19 -4.50
C LEU A 90 -5.92 7.14 -5.24
N THR A 91 -5.99 6.40 -6.32
CA THR A 91 -7.27 5.98 -6.91
C THR A 91 -7.92 4.92 -6.02
N PRO A 92 -9.23 4.68 -6.13
CA PRO A 92 -9.91 3.63 -5.35
C PRO A 92 -9.21 2.27 -5.49
N TRP A 93 -8.87 1.85 -6.71
CA TRP A 93 -8.17 0.59 -6.96
C TRP A 93 -6.76 0.54 -6.30
N GLN A 94 -6.00 1.63 -6.40
CA GLN A 94 -4.68 1.73 -5.75
C GLN A 94 -4.81 1.65 -4.23
N TYR A 95 -5.84 2.30 -3.67
CA TYR A 95 -6.08 2.29 -2.23
C TYR A 95 -6.50 0.89 -1.74
N ASP A 96 -7.39 0.20 -2.46
CA ASP A 96 -7.79 -1.16 -2.13
C ASP A 96 -6.59 -2.12 -2.15
N LYS A 97 -5.73 -2.00 -3.17
CA LYS A 97 -4.49 -2.78 -3.25
C LYS A 97 -3.52 -2.43 -2.12
N TYR A 98 -3.40 -1.14 -1.76
CA TYR A 98 -2.61 -0.67 -0.62
C TYR A 98 -3.06 -1.31 0.70
N VAL A 99 -4.37 -1.34 0.96
CA VAL A 99 -4.94 -1.95 2.17
C VAL A 99 -4.71 -3.47 2.18
N ALA A 100 -4.84 -4.14 1.05
CA ALA A 100 -4.60 -5.58 0.91
C ALA A 100 -3.14 -5.98 1.16
N LEU A 101 -2.18 -5.09 0.90
CA LEU A 101 -0.76 -5.31 1.12
C LEU A 101 -0.36 -4.88 2.54
N ASN A 102 -0.43 -5.81 3.49
CA ASN A 102 -0.23 -5.52 4.92
C ASN A 102 1.10 -4.81 5.22
N HIS A 103 2.17 -5.13 4.49
CA HIS A 103 3.48 -4.48 4.66
C HIS A 103 3.50 -3.00 4.21
N PHE A 104 2.49 -2.54 3.48
CA PHE A 104 2.25 -1.12 3.18
C PHE A 104 1.24 -0.48 4.14
N TYR A 105 0.16 -1.22 4.45
CA TYR A 105 -0.91 -0.73 5.32
C TYR A 105 -0.43 -0.58 6.76
N ARG A 106 0.34 -1.57 7.25
CA ARG A 106 0.96 -1.60 8.58
C ARG A 106 2.49 -1.68 8.46
N PRO A 107 3.14 -0.60 8.00
CA PRO A 107 4.53 -0.68 7.58
C PRO A 107 5.53 -0.81 8.72
N VAL A 108 5.16 -0.41 9.94
CA VAL A 108 6.06 -0.29 11.08
C VAL A 108 5.56 -1.11 12.25
N ALA A 109 6.48 -1.68 13.01
CA ALA A 109 6.25 -2.27 14.31
C ALA A 109 7.39 -1.92 15.27
N TRP A 110 7.11 -1.97 16.56
CA TRP A 110 8.11 -1.84 17.61
C TRP A 110 8.42 -3.22 18.18
N LYS A 111 9.64 -3.70 18.02
CA LYS A 111 10.06 -5.03 18.51
C LYS A 111 11.45 -4.94 19.15
N ALA A 112 11.63 -5.63 20.26
CA ALA A 112 12.91 -5.72 20.96
C ALA A 112 13.60 -4.37 21.19
N GLY A 113 12.82 -3.32 21.52
CA GLY A 113 13.35 -1.98 21.78
C GLY A 113 13.72 -1.16 20.54
N GLY A 114 13.28 -1.57 19.35
CA GLY A 114 13.60 -0.87 18.10
C GLY A 114 12.46 -0.87 17.07
N TRP A 115 12.60 0.03 16.11
CA TRP A 115 11.70 0.13 14.96
C TRP A 115 12.01 -0.97 13.95
N THR A 116 10.98 -1.67 13.49
CA THR A 116 11.05 -2.68 12.44
C THR A 116 10.09 -2.34 11.32
N PHE A 117 10.48 -2.63 10.09
CA PHE A 117 9.71 -2.28 8.90
C PHE A 117 9.31 -3.55 8.15
N ALA A 118 8.00 -3.74 7.99
CA ALA A 118 7.43 -4.94 7.37
C ALA A 118 7.84 -5.11 5.90
N VAL A 119 8.12 -3.99 5.22
CA VAL A 119 8.53 -3.97 3.81
C VAL A 119 9.82 -4.78 3.54
N TYR A 120 10.70 -4.90 4.52
CA TYR A 120 11.96 -5.65 4.37
C TYR A 120 11.81 -7.17 4.37
N ALA A 121 10.64 -7.69 4.72
CA ALA A 121 10.33 -9.11 4.54
C ALA A 121 9.98 -9.46 3.08
N HIS A 122 9.71 -8.44 2.24
CA HIS A 122 9.26 -8.61 0.87
C HIS A 122 10.24 -8.06 -0.17
N TYR A 123 11.14 -7.17 0.23
CA TYR A 123 12.05 -6.48 -0.69
C TYR A 123 13.47 -6.40 -0.13
N ASN A 124 14.44 -6.58 -1.02
CA ASN A 124 15.86 -6.45 -0.67
C ASN A 124 16.19 -5.00 -0.30
N ARG A 125 16.94 -4.81 0.80
CA ARG A 125 17.44 -3.51 1.23
C ARG A 125 18.32 -2.89 0.15
N GLY A 126 18.17 -1.59 -0.06
CA GLY A 126 18.99 -0.83 -1.01
C GLY A 126 18.61 -1.00 -2.49
N HIS A 127 17.66 -1.89 -2.83
CA HIS A 127 17.15 -1.96 -4.19
C HIS A 127 16.00 -0.96 -4.39
N PHE A 128 16.13 -0.06 -5.37
CA PHE A 128 15.10 0.93 -5.75
C PHE A 128 14.63 0.66 -7.17
N TYR A 129 13.33 0.85 -7.40
CA TYR A 129 12.68 0.68 -8.71
C TYR A 129 12.55 1.98 -9.48
N ASN A 130 12.49 3.11 -8.76
CA ASN A 130 12.27 4.43 -9.31
C ASN A 130 13.41 5.37 -8.93
N ALA A 131 13.61 6.43 -9.71
CA ALA A 131 14.40 7.58 -9.27
C ALA A 131 13.76 8.21 -8.02
N HIS A 132 14.58 8.86 -7.19
CA HIS A 132 14.07 9.55 -6.00
C HIS A 132 13.04 10.62 -6.40
N PRO A 133 11.95 10.80 -5.62
CA PRO A 133 10.98 11.85 -5.88
C PRO A 133 11.65 13.22 -5.72
N LYS A 134 11.24 14.22 -6.51
CA LYS A 134 11.85 15.56 -6.47
C LYS A 134 11.82 16.18 -5.08
N VAL A 135 10.74 15.92 -4.33
CA VAL A 135 10.57 16.41 -2.96
C VAL A 135 11.50 15.74 -1.93
N PHE A 136 12.24 14.68 -2.28
CA PHE A 136 13.16 13.99 -1.36
C PHE A 136 14.21 14.90 -0.75
N VAL A 137 14.71 15.87 -1.49
CA VAL A 137 15.72 16.82 -1.00
C VAL A 137 15.09 17.99 -0.26
N THR A 138 13.94 18.48 -0.73
CA THR A 138 13.34 19.73 -0.30
C THR A 138 12.34 19.59 0.84
N TYR A 139 11.61 18.50 0.89
CA TYR A 139 10.56 18.29 1.90
C TYR A 139 11.16 17.90 3.25
N LYS A 140 10.74 18.62 4.30
CA LYS A 140 11.23 18.44 5.68
C LYS A 140 10.17 17.93 6.66
N GLY A 141 8.96 17.66 6.19
CA GLY A 141 7.85 17.19 7.01
C GLY A 141 6.88 18.29 7.43
N GLY A 142 5.76 17.88 8.00
CA GLY A 142 4.79 18.76 8.65
C GLY A 142 3.45 18.93 7.94
N ASN A 143 3.20 18.28 6.79
CA ASN A 143 1.90 18.36 6.13
C ASN A 143 0.81 17.65 6.92
N ASN A 144 1.14 16.62 7.70
CA ASN A 144 0.19 15.93 8.56
C ASN A 144 -0.37 16.78 9.71
N ARG A 145 0.23 17.93 10.00
CA ARG A 145 -0.25 18.92 10.97
C ARG A 145 -1.12 20.00 10.36
N ARG A 146 -1.28 19.98 9.02
CA ARG A 146 -2.14 20.91 8.29
C ARG A 146 -3.59 20.46 8.37
N ASP A 147 -4.47 21.20 7.69
CA ASP A 147 -5.87 20.83 7.53
C ASP A 147 -6.01 19.38 7.04
N VAL A 148 -7.05 18.69 7.51
CA VAL A 148 -7.34 17.31 7.13
C VAL A 148 -7.61 17.13 5.64
N ARG A 149 -7.94 18.21 4.94
CA ARG A 149 -8.19 18.22 3.50
C ARG A 149 -6.96 18.61 2.66
N PHE A 150 -5.81 18.85 3.27
CA PHE A 150 -4.63 19.34 2.55
C PHE A 150 -4.33 18.53 1.27
N TYR A 151 -4.34 17.20 1.37
CA TYR A 151 -4.12 16.34 0.20
C TYR A 151 -5.38 16.16 -0.66
N ALA A 152 -6.58 16.39 -0.14
CA ALA A 152 -7.81 16.43 -0.94
C ALA A 152 -7.82 17.62 -1.89
N ASP A 153 -7.37 18.77 -1.41
CA ASP A 153 -7.37 20.03 -2.16
C ASP A 153 -6.13 20.17 -3.07
N ARG A 154 -5.10 19.37 -2.83
CA ARG A 154 -3.91 19.28 -3.69
C ARG A 154 -4.22 18.49 -4.95
N LYS A 155 -4.09 19.14 -6.11
CA LYS A 155 -4.25 18.49 -7.42
C LYS A 155 -3.10 17.51 -7.65
N VAL A 156 -3.33 16.24 -7.33
CA VAL A 156 -2.39 15.16 -7.64
C VAL A 156 -2.85 14.47 -8.91
N THR A 157 -2.02 14.50 -9.95
CA THR A 157 -2.32 13.79 -11.21
C THR A 157 -2.39 12.30 -10.93
N LYS A 158 -3.59 11.73 -11.08
CA LYS A 158 -3.85 10.30 -10.95
C LYS A 158 -3.78 9.63 -12.34
N PRO A 159 -3.45 8.34 -12.42
CA PRO A 159 -3.55 7.62 -13.68
C PRO A 159 -5.00 7.64 -14.17
N ALA A 160 -5.19 7.66 -15.48
CA ALA A 160 -6.51 7.43 -16.06
C ALA A 160 -7.07 6.10 -15.50
N VAL A 161 -8.37 6.09 -15.18
CA VAL A 161 -9.03 4.89 -14.67
C VAL A 161 -9.01 3.85 -15.79
N HIS A 162 -8.01 2.99 -15.79
CA HIS A 162 -8.03 1.80 -16.64
C HIS A 162 -9.01 0.82 -16.00
N HIS A 163 -10.11 0.55 -16.71
CA HIS A 163 -10.97 -0.57 -16.39
C HIS A 163 -10.09 -1.84 -16.30
N ALA A 164 -10.41 -2.72 -15.38
CA ALA A 164 -9.60 -3.81 -14.82
C ALA A 164 -9.02 -4.85 -15.83
N ASN A 165 -9.04 -4.59 -17.13
CA ASN A 165 -8.63 -5.55 -18.17
C ASN A 165 -7.20 -5.36 -18.68
N ASN A 166 -6.46 -4.34 -18.20
CA ASN A 166 -5.07 -4.13 -18.60
C ASN A 166 -4.17 -4.03 -17.36
N VAL A 167 -4.01 -5.12 -16.64
CA VAL A 167 -2.85 -5.31 -15.76
C VAL A 167 -1.68 -5.68 -16.70
N PRO A 168 -0.63 -4.83 -16.83
CA PRO A 168 0.56 -5.27 -17.54
C PRO A 168 1.08 -6.52 -16.84
N ALA A 169 1.18 -7.62 -17.56
CA ALA A 169 1.80 -8.83 -17.04
C ALA A 169 3.20 -8.44 -16.51
N LYS A 170 3.44 -8.65 -15.22
CA LYS A 170 4.77 -8.47 -14.62
C LYS A 170 5.71 -9.40 -15.36
N VAL A 171 6.59 -8.84 -16.19
CA VAL A 171 7.72 -9.59 -16.75
C VAL A 171 8.67 -9.83 -15.59
N ASN A 172 8.60 -11.00 -14.99
CA ASN A 172 9.64 -11.49 -14.10
C ASN A 172 10.90 -11.66 -14.94
N LYS A 173 11.77 -10.66 -14.93
CA LYS A 173 13.14 -10.83 -15.39
C LYS A 173 13.88 -11.66 -14.37
N SER A 174 13.63 -12.98 -14.41
CA SER A 174 14.56 -13.95 -13.86
C SER A 174 15.81 -13.88 -14.73
N SER A 175 16.92 -13.47 -14.14
CA SER A 175 18.23 -13.53 -14.75
C SER A 175 18.71 -14.98 -14.80
N ASN A 176 18.18 -15.75 -15.75
CA ASN A 176 18.81 -16.94 -16.25
C ASN A 176 18.41 -17.09 -17.72
N GLY A 177 19.42 -17.00 -18.57
CA GLY A 177 19.27 -17.01 -20.00
C GLY A 177 18.64 -18.32 -20.52
N SER A 178 17.43 -18.19 -21.01
CA SER A 178 16.88 -19.06 -22.03
C SER A 178 15.89 -18.26 -22.83
N THR A 179 16.31 -17.99 -24.03
CA THR A 179 15.54 -17.35 -25.09
C THR A 179 14.40 -18.29 -25.50
N TRP A 180 13.17 -18.05 -25.03
CA TRP A 180 11.99 -18.67 -25.61
C TRP A 180 11.49 -17.79 -26.74
N ARG A 181 11.63 -18.32 -27.94
CA ARG A 181 11.12 -17.71 -29.19
C ARG A 181 9.59 -17.62 -29.12
N ASN A 182 9.10 -16.43 -29.32
CA ASN A 182 7.70 -16.13 -29.51
C ASN A 182 7.24 -16.78 -30.79
N ILE A 183 6.48 -17.86 -30.71
CA ILE A 183 5.82 -18.48 -31.88
C ILE A 183 4.57 -17.68 -32.11
N GLY A 184 4.57 -16.97 -33.22
CA GLY A 184 3.54 -16.07 -33.67
C GLY A 184 2.17 -16.69 -33.76
N ASN A 185 1.20 -15.92 -33.36
CA ASN A 185 -0.20 -16.16 -33.59
C ASN A 185 -0.52 -15.68 -35.01
N THR A 186 -0.46 -16.59 -35.99
CA THR A 186 -0.94 -16.34 -37.33
C THR A 186 -2.45 -16.47 -37.35
N SER A 187 -3.10 -15.35 -37.54
CA SER A 187 -4.51 -15.24 -37.91
C SER A 187 -4.83 -16.07 -39.15
N ARG A 188 -5.74 -17.04 -39.02
CA ARG A 188 -6.28 -17.82 -40.10
C ARG A 188 -7.61 -17.19 -40.57
N PRO A 189 -7.82 -16.92 -41.86
CA PRO A 189 -9.07 -16.39 -42.38
C PRO A 189 -10.16 -17.47 -42.39
N ALA A 190 -11.38 -17.03 -42.13
CA ALA A 190 -12.58 -17.83 -42.21
C ALA A 190 -12.87 -18.21 -43.69
N THR A 191 -13.07 -19.50 -43.96
CA THR A 191 -13.78 -19.99 -45.15
C THR A 191 -14.99 -20.78 -44.74
N THR A 192 -16.14 -20.28 -45.14
CA THR A 192 -17.45 -20.93 -45.16
C THR A 192 -17.48 -22.10 -46.06
N THR A 193 -17.93 -23.26 -45.61
CA THR A 193 -18.74 -24.22 -46.41
C THR A 193 -19.41 -25.24 -45.49
N LYS A 194 -20.74 -25.32 -45.54
CA LYS A 194 -21.63 -26.41 -45.18
C LYS A 194 -21.82 -27.25 -46.45
N PRO A 195 -22.24 -28.53 -46.51
CA PRO A 195 -23.24 -29.14 -45.64
C PRO A 195 -23.11 -30.67 -45.38
N ASN A 196 -24.06 -31.14 -44.56
CA ASN A 196 -24.75 -32.44 -44.54
C ASN A 196 -24.06 -33.74 -44.09
N GLY A 197 -24.78 -34.38 -43.15
CA GLY A 197 -25.05 -35.81 -43.24
C GLY A 197 -24.88 -36.61 -41.95
N HIS A 198 -26.00 -36.91 -41.31
CA HIS A 198 -26.44 -38.15 -40.68
C HIS A 198 -25.53 -38.97 -39.74
N SER A 199 -26.02 -39.22 -38.59
CA SER A 199 -26.46 -40.53 -38.03
C SER A 199 -25.93 -40.88 -36.64
N ASN A 200 -26.86 -41.02 -35.75
CA ASN A 200 -27.06 -42.00 -34.66
C ASN A 200 -25.85 -42.61 -33.95
N GLY A 201 -25.95 -42.59 -32.64
CA GLY A 201 -25.18 -43.48 -31.78
C GLY A 201 -25.36 -43.18 -30.26
N ASN A 202 -26.49 -43.60 -29.80
CA ASN A 202 -26.86 -43.79 -28.37
C ASN A 202 -25.83 -44.67 -27.66
N ARG A 203 -25.34 -44.24 -26.46
CA ARG A 203 -25.06 -45.18 -25.36
C ARG A 203 -24.90 -44.45 -24.06
N GLN A 204 -25.84 -44.79 -23.20
CA GLN A 204 -25.88 -44.59 -21.74
C GLN A 204 -24.87 -45.49 -21.01
N ILE A 205 -24.83 -45.24 -19.67
CA ILE A 205 -24.36 -46.11 -18.57
C ILE A 205 -22.90 -45.87 -18.22
N ALA A 206 -22.47 -45.62 -16.95
CA ALA A 206 -23.05 -46.00 -15.67
C ALA A 206 -22.50 -45.14 -14.52
N MET A 207 -23.37 -44.95 -13.51
CA MET A 207 -23.00 -44.64 -12.15
C MET A 207 -22.05 -45.69 -11.55
N ASN A 208 -21.13 -45.29 -10.72
CA ASN A 208 -20.69 -46.18 -9.64
C ASN A 208 -20.48 -45.40 -8.33
N THR A 209 -21.41 -45.60 -7.43
CA THR A 209 -21.37 -45.37 -5.99
C THR A 209 -20.68 -46.57 -5.32
N ASN A 210 -19.78 -46.31 -4.41
CA ASN A 210 -19.50 -47.16 -3.23
C ASN A 210 -18.66 -46.36 -2.24
N ASN A 211 -19.18 -45.91 -1.14
CA ASN A 211 -19.56 -46.49 0.14
C ASN A 211 -18.42 -47.25 0.88
N ASN A 212 -18.18 -46.71 2.07
CA ASN A 212 -17.87 -47.35 3.35
C ASN A 212 -16.46 -47.92 3.63
N ARG A 213 -15.82 -47.41 4.64
CA ARG A 213 -15.86 -48.06 5.98
C ARG A 213 -15.02 -47.35 7.02
N SER A 214 -15.68 -47.07 8.11
CA SER A 214 -15.22 -46.92 9.50
C SER A 214 -14.13 -47.94 9.92
N GLY A 215 -13.22 -47.43 10.77
CA GLY A 215 -12.26 -48.25 11.54
C GLY A 215 -11.83 -47.46 12.76
N SER A 216 -12.52 -47.66 13.85
CA SER A 216 -12.15 -47.32 15.23
C SER A 216 -10.99 -48.19 15.68
N GLY A 217 -9.99 -47.60 16.34
CA GLY A 217 -8.90 -48.32 17.00
C GLY A 217 -8.42 -47.54 18.22
N HIS A 218 -8.93 -47.97 19.32
CA HIS A 218 -8.66 -47.65 20.71
C HIS A 218 -7.40 -48.37 21.20
N PHE A 219 -6.85 -47.96 22.34
CA PHE A 219 -5.80 -48.46 23.23
C PHE A 219 -4.53 -47.60 23.20
N GLY A 220 -4.02 -47.09 24.33
CA GLY A 220 -4.09 -47.50 25.71
C GLY A 220 -2.70 -47.33 26.31
N GLY A 221 -2.60 -46.59 27.40
CA GLY A 221 -1.96 -46.91 28.61
C GLY A 221 -0.45 -46.68 28.84
N ARG A 222 -0.19 -45.89 29.89
CA ARG A 222 0.84 -46.09 30.95
C ARG A 222 2.34 -46.02 30.54
N ARG A 223 3.09 -45.12 31.10
CA ARG A 223 3.55 -44.91 32.49
C ARG A 223 4.20 -43.53 32.60
#